data_28577272cd50c2057b909d548d9a702f
#
_entry.id   28577272cd50c2057b909d548d9a702f
#
_cell.length_a   1.000
_cell.length_b   1.000
_cell.length_c   1.000
_cell.angle_alpha   90.00
_cell.angle_beta   90.00
_cell.angle_gamma   90.00
#
_symmetry.space_group_name_H-M   'P 1'
#
loop_
_entity.id
_entity.type
_entity.pdbx_description
1 polymer ?
#
loop_
_entity_poly.entity_id
_entity_poly.type
_entity_poly.pdbx_seq_one_letter_code
_entity_poly.pdbx_strand_id
1 'polypeptide(L)'
;SATDAVDDANVKLMISGSDEFMWDGAGFEKPDFTLSGAVTKVKFINLGIKGYQAVVSFTVKVTEISTGDILDQMDFVGEKAKAEMSKASAFPAALKQTNEALQDYFKSLFNLRTTIFSIVDNSKTAAKTVKINLNKRSGVNTKDQFIVKEVVYEDGEAVDENEIGLLRVKEVGNKTTLCQVTKGGKQILSLFDKANREAIICELKQKKR
;
A
#
# COMPACT_ATOMS: atom_id res chain seq x y z
N SER A 1 15.62 -20.71 -30.40
CA SER A 1 14.89 -20.09 -29.30
C SER A 1 13.84 -19.17 -29.93
N ALA A 2 12.60 -19.68 -30.02
CA ALA A 2 11.50 -18.89 -30.55
C ALA A 2 11.06 -17.89 -29.46
N THR A 3 11.36 -16.63 -29.66
CA THR A 3 10.71 -15.51 -28.98
C THR A 3 9.40 -15.25 -29.71
N ASP A 4 8.32 -15.91 -29.26
CA ASP A 4 6.98 -15.54 -29.68
C ASP A 4 6.67 -14.16 -29.09
N ALA A 5 6.69 -13.14 -29.91
CA ALA A 5 6.11 -11.84 -29.57
C ALA A 5 4.61 -12.05 -29.38
N VAL A 6 4.11 -11.80 -28.18
CA VAL A 6 2.68 -11.73 -27.93
C VAL A 6 2.20 -10.47 -28.63
N ASP A 7 1.16 -10.60 -29.45
CA ASP A 7 0.58 -9.51 -30.20
C ASP A 7 0.18 -8.37 -29.24
N ASP A 8 0.80 -7.20 -29.33
CA ASP A 8 0.62 -6.05 -28.46
C ASP A 8 -0.86 -5.62 -28.30
N ALA A 9 -1.68 -5.92 -29.32
CA ALA A 9 -3.09 -5.62 -29.34
C ALA A 9 -3.90 -6.42 -28.30
N ASN A 10 -3.58 -7.70 -28.09
CA ASN A 10 -4.27 -8.55 -27.12
C ASN A 10 -3.90 -8.24 -25.66
N VAL A 11 -2.69 -7.77 -25.42
CA VAL A 11 -2.23 -7.37 -24.08
C VAL A 11 -2.86 -6.02 -23.70
N LYS A 12 -2.99 -5.09 -24.63
CA LYS A 12 -3.73 -3.83 -24.40
C LYS A 12 -5.20 -4.06 -24.05
N LEU A 13 -5.85 -5.04 -24.66
CA LEU A 13 -7.26 -5.36 -24.35
C LEU A 13 -7.47 -5.92 -22.94
N MET A 14 -6.49 -6.66 -22.39
CA MET A 14 -6.58 -7.23 -21.05
C MET A 14 -6.36 -6.20 -19.92
N ILE A 15 -5.75 -5.05 -20.24
CA ILE A 15 -5.44 -4.00 -19.26
C ILE A 15 -6.34 -2.77 -19.45
N SER A 16 -6.85 -2.56 -20.64
CA SER A 16 -7.88 -1.56 -20.95
C SER A 16 -9.31 -2.02 -20.64
N GLY A 17 -9.48 -2.96 -19.73
CA GLY A 17 -10.74 -3.08 -18.99
C GLY A 17 -10.95 -1.79 -18.22
N SER A 18 -11.26 -0.72 -18.96
CA SER A 18 -11.96 0.41 -18.41
C SER A 18 -13.38 -0.08 -18.09
N ASP A 19 -13.54 -0.79 -16.98
CA ASP A 19 -14.71 -0.55 -16.19
C ASP A 19 -14.60 0.94 -15.88
N GLU A 20 -15.26 1.76 -16.67
CA GLU A 20 -15.66 3.09 -16.25
C GLU A 20 -16.40 2.85 -14.96
N PHE A 21 -15.69 3.05 -13.86
CA PHE A 21 -16.27 3.09 -12.55
C PHE A 21 -17.20 4.30 -12.61
N MET A 22 -18.45 4.05 -12.98
CA MET A 22 -19.50 5.05 -12.98
C MET A 22 -19.68 5.45 -11.54
N TRP A 23 -19.10 6.56 -11.20
CA TRP A 23 -19.27 7.25 -9.93
C TRP A 23 -20.75 7.64 -9.82
N ASP A 24 -21.51 6.94 -9.00
CA ASP A 24 -22.94 7.20 -8.77
C ASP A 24 -23.22 8.35 -7.80
N GLY A 25 -22.18 9.05 -7.34
CA GLY A 25 -22.31 10.21 -6.47
C GLY A 25 -22.72 9.90 -5.03
N ALA A 26 -22.93 8.67 -4.66
CA ALA A 26 -23.42 8.30 -3.34
C ALA A 26 -22.27 8.14 -2.33
N GLY A 27 -21.86 9.25 -1.72
CA GLY A 27 -21.17 9.23 -0.43
C GLY A 27 -19.68 8.90 -0.41
N PHE A 28 -18.99 8.87 -1.56
CA PHE A 28 -17.54 8.75 -1.63
C PHE A 28 -16.90 10.10 -1.96
N GLU A 29 -15.77 10.39 -1.34
CA GLU A 29 -14.94 11.55 -1.73
C GLU A 29 -14.45 11.33 -3.17
N LYS A 30 -14.37 12.44 -3.94
CA LYS A 30 -13.80 12.37 -5.30
C LYS A 30 -12.39 11.83 -5.20
N PRO A 31 -11.99 10.91 -6.10
CA PRO A 31 -10.61 10.43 -6.10
C PRO A 31 -9.65 11.59 -6.41
N ASP A 32 -8.55 11.66 -5.67
CA ASP A 32 -7.52 12.68 -5.87
C ASP A 32 -6.55 12.30 -6.99
N PHE A 33 -6.42 11.01 -7.27
CA PHE A 33 -5.43 10.47 -8.21
C PHE A 33 -6.04 9.45 -9.16
N THR A 34 -5.54 9.43 -10.39
CA THR A 34 -5.77 8.35 -11.34
C THR A 34 -4.53 7.48 -11.45
N LEU A 35 -4.77 6.17 -11.61
CA LEU A 35 -3.75 5.18 -11.88
C LEU A 35 -3.90 4.69 -13.31
N SER A 36 -2.82 4.75 -14.08
CA SER A 36 -2.75 4.17 -15.41
C SER A 36 -1.50 3.31 -15.54
N GLY A 37 -1.50 2.37 -16.47
CA GLY A 37 -0.34 1.52 -16.68
C GLY A 37 -0.39 0.84 -18.03
N ALA A 38 0.77 0.35 -18.46
CA ALA A 38 0.91 -0.41 -19.69
C ALA A 38 1.88 -1.57 -19.47
N VAL A 39 1.54 -2.75 -19.98
CA VAL A 39 2.50 -3.85 -20.08
C VAL A 39 3.49 -3.52 -21.19
N THR A 40 4.76 -3.43 -20.83
CA THR A 40 5.83 -3.05 -21.76
C THR A 40 6.53 -4.25 -22.37
N LYS A 41 6.51 -5.39 -21.65
CA LYS A 41 7.13 -6.63 -22.11
C LYS A 41 6.54 -7.86 -21.46
N VAL A 42 6.30 -8.90 -22.26
CA VAL A 42 5.99 -10.24 -21.78
C VAL A 42 6.97 -11.22 -22.43
N LYS A 43 7.68 -12.01 -21.62
CA LYS A 43 8.59 -13.05 -22.08
C LYS A 43 8.18 -14.39 -21.48
N PHE A 44 7.94 -15.38 -22.33
CA PHE A 44 7.74 -16.77 -21.91
C PHE A 44 9.01 -17.57 -22.11
N ILE A 45 9.36 -18.38 -21.11
CA ILE A 45 10.48 -19.30 -21.12
C ILE A 45 9.91 -20.71 -21.09
N ASN A 46 10.15 -21.49 -22.13
CA ASN A 46 9.76 -22.90 -22.19
C ASN A 46 10.80 -23.75 -21.46
N LEU A 47 10.35 -24.51 -20.47
CA LEU A 47 11.19 -25.40 -19.64
C LEU A 47 10.94 -26.89 -19.96
N GLY A 48 10.38 -27.18 -21.14
CA GLY A 48 10.04 -28.55 -21.57
C GLY A 48 8.95 -29.15 -20.69
N ILE A 49 9.19 -30.30 -20.10
CA ILE A 49 8.25 -31.03 -19.24
C ILE A 49 7.85 -30.24 -17.97
N LYS A 50 8.62 -29.23 -17.57
CA LYS A 50 8.33 -28.36 -16.42
C LYS A 50 7.37 -27.24 -16.77
N GLY A 51 6.94 -27.13 -18.04
CA GLY A 51 5.99 -26.13 -18.52
C GLY A 51 6.64 -24.79 -18.88
N TYR A 52 5.99 -23.69 -18.52
CA TYR A 52 6.36 -22.33 -18.92
C TYR A 52 6.57 -21.43 -17.70
N GLN A 53 7.58 -20.57 -17.78
CA GLN A 53 7.74 -19.41 -16.90
C GLN A 53 7.44 -18.15 -17.69
N ALA A 54 6.82 -17.16 -17.03
CA ALA A 54 6.67 -15.83 -17.61
C ALA A 54 7.48 -14.80 -16.82
N VAL A 55 7.92 -13.77 -17.54
CA VAL A 55 8.46 -12.51 -16.99
C VAL A 55 7.64 -11.40 -17.59
N VAL A 56 7.05 -10.55 -16.76
CA VAL A 56 6.20 -9.43 -17.18
C VAL A 56 6.82 -8.13 -16.72
N SER A 57 7.00 -7.18 -17.64
CA SER A 57 7.41 -5.82 -17.32
C SER A 57 6.26 -4.87 -17.66
N PHE A 58 6.02 -3.88 -16.82
CA PHE A 58 4.98 -2.89 -17.02
C PHE A 58 5.37 -1.57 -16.38
N THR A 59 4.78 -0.49 -16.88
CA THR A 59 4.90 0.86 -16.31
C THR A 59 3.63 1.20 -15.57
N VAL A 60 3.75 1.85 -14.42
CA VAL A 60 2.65 2.47 -13.67
C VAL A 60 2.88 3.96 -13.62
N LYS A 61 1.84 4.73 -13.91
CA LYS A 61 1.82 6.18 -13.84
C LYS A 61 0.70 6.63 -12.90
N VAL A 62 1.01 7.51 -11.98
CA VAL A 62 0.07 8.16 -11.06
C VAL A 62 -0.07 9.61 -11.46
N THR A 63 -1.31 10.05 -11.68
CA THR A 63 -1.63 11.41 -12.10
C THR A 63 -2.58 12.04 -11.10
N GLU A 64 -2.30 13.25 -10.66
CA GLU A 64 -3.21 14.04 -9.82
C GLU A 64 -4.37 14.56 -10.67
N ILE A 65 -5.62 14.35 -10.19
CA ILE A 65 -6.82 14.71 -10.97
C ILE A 65 -7.02 16.23 -11.02
N SER A 66 -6.70 16.92 -9.94
CA SER A 66 -6.95 18.36 -9.82
C SER A 66 -6.12 19.20 -10.78
N THR A 67 -4.86 18.81 -11.01
CA THR A 67 -3.89 19.54 -11.85
C THR A 67 -3.67 18.88 -13.20
N GLY A 68 -3.90 17.56 -13.31
CA GLY A 68 -3.52 16.76 -14.46
C GLY A 68 -2.02 16.40 -14.50
N ASP A 69 -1.27 16.77 -13.45
CA ASP A 69 0.16 16.52 -13.40
C ASP A 69 0.48 15.05 -13.07
N ILE A 70 1.57 14.56 -13.65
CA ILE A 70 2.11 13.25 -13.32
C ILE A 70 2.84 13.37 -11.97
N LEU A 71 2.27 12.76 -10.93
CA LEU A 71 2.89 12.72 -9.61
C LEU A 71 4.14 11.83 -9.62
N ASP A 72 4.03 10.66 -10.24
CA ASP A 72 5.15 9.72 -10.40
C ASP A 72 4.89 8.70 -11.50
N GLN A 73 5.97 8.15 -12.05
CA GLN A 73 5.95 7.05 -12.99
C GLN A 73 7.06 6.06 -12.67
N MET A 74 6.74 4.78 -12.64
CA MET A 74 7.71 3.73 -12.32
C MET A 74 7.58 2.52 -13.24
N ASP A 75 8.73 2.03 -13.70
CA ASP A 75 8.84 0.81 -14.47
C ASP A 75 9.09 -0.38 -13.57
N PHE A 76 8.26 -1.41 -13.70
CA PHE A 76 8.39 -2.67 -13.00
C PHE A 76 8.91 -3.74 -13.94
N VAL A 77 10.00 -4.37 -13.54
CA VAL A 77 10.55 -5.55 -14.21
C VAL A 77 10.30 -6.76 -13.32
N GLY A 78 9.39 -7.62 -13.77
CA GLY A 78 9.05 -8.84 -13.02
C GLY A 78 10.21 -9.83 -13.02
N GLU A 79 10.31 -10.60 -11.95
CA GLU A 79 11.19 -11.74 -11.84
C GLU A 79 10.56 -12.99 -12.49
N LYS A 80 11.37 -14.03 -12.66
CA LYS A 80 10.88 -15.33 -13.16
C LYS A 80 9.92 -15.96 -12.14
N ALA A 81 8.64 -16.07 -12.50
CA ALA A 81 7.65 -16.76 -11.69
C ALA A 81 7.94 -18.28 -11.61
N LYS A 82 7.18 -19.00 -10.77
CA LYS A 82 7.19 -20.47 -10.81
C LYS A 82 6.74 -20.95 -12.19
N ALA A 83 7.26 -22.13 -12.58
CA ALA A 83 6.81 -22.78 -13.81
C ALA A 83 5.35 -23.21 -13.68
N GLU A 84 4.59 -22.98 -14.75
CA GLU A 84 3.20 -23.34 -14.89
C GLU A 84 2.99 -24.22 -16.13
N MET A 85 1.96 -25.04 -16.14
CA MET A 85 1.74 -26.00 -17.22
C MET A 85 1.46 -25.35 -18.58
N SER A 86 1.01 -24.09 -18.59
CA SER A 86 0.68 -23.35 -19.82
C SER A 86 1.16 -21.90 -19.76
N LYS A 87 1.30 -21.26 -20.93
CA LYS A 87 1.58 -19.82 -21.03
C LYS A 87 0.45 -18.99 -20.38
N ALA A 88 -0.81 -19.46 -20.52
CA ALA A 88 -1.97 -18.77 -19.97
C ALA A 88 -1.99 -18.73 -18.44
N SER A 89 -1.49 -19.77 -17.77
CA SER A 89 -1.33 -19.80 -16.30
C SER A 89 -0.04 -19.14 -15.83
N ALA A 90 1.02 -19.15 -16.64
CA ALA A 90 2.30 -18.53 -16.30
C ALA A 90 2.22 -16.99 -16.25
N PHE A 91 1.39 -16.37 -17.08
CA PHE A 91 1.22 -14.91 -17.10
C PHE A 91 0.65 -14.35 -15.78
N PRO A 92 -0.52 -14.79 -15.27
CA PRO A 92 -1.03 -14.30 -13.98
C PRO A 92 -0.11 -14.66 -12.80
N ALA A 93 0.61 -15.78 -12.86
CA ALA A 93 1.60 -16.11 -11.84
C ALA A 93 2.75 -15.11 -11.80
N ALA A 94 3.21 -14.63 -12.96
CA ALA A 94 4.23 -13.59 -13.05
C ALA A 94 3.72 -12.23 -12.53
N LEU A 95 2.48 -11.84 -12.87
CA LEU A 95 1.86 -10.62 -12.34
C LEU A 95 1.73 -10.65 -10.81
N LYS A 96 1.38 -11.81 -10.25
CA LYS A 96 1.24 -11.95 -8.81
C LYS A 96 2.53 -11.66 -8.04
N GLN A 97 3.70 -11.95 -8.63
CA GLN A 97 4.99 -11.66 -7.99
C GLN A 97 5.29 -10.16 -7.88
N THR A 98 4.72 -9.34 -8.77
CA THR A 98 4.92 -7.89 -8.73
C THR A 98 4.09 -7.19 -7.67
N ASN A 99 3.12 -7.89 -7.04
CA ASN A 99 2.20 -7.28 -6.05
C ASN A 99 2.93 -6.67 -4.85
N GLU A 100 3.99 -7.31 -4.33
CA GLU A 100 4.74 -6.76 -3.20
C GLU A 100 5.47 -5.47 -3.61
N ALA A 101 6.10 -5.46 -4.78
CA ALA A 101 6.80 -4.29 -5.30
C ALA A 101 5.83 -3.12 -5.57
N LEU A 102 4.65 -3.42 -6.13
CA LEU A 102 3.58 -2.43 -6.32
C LEU A 102 3.07 -1.87 -4.99
N GLN A 103 2.82 -2.72 -4.00
CA GLN A 103 2.39 -2.27 -2.68
C GLN A 103 3.44 -1.39 -2.01
N ASP A 104 4.72 -1.78 -2.06
CA ASP A 104 5.82 -0.98 -1.50
C ASP A 104 5.98 0.36 -2.26
N TYR A 105 5.77 0.37 -3.59
CA TYR A 105 5.74 1.59 -4.39
C TYR A 105 4.64 2.54 -3.94
N PHE A 106 3.38 2.08 -3.88
CA PHE A 106 2.27 2.92 -3.44
C PHE A 106 2.42 3.41 -2.00
N LYS A 107 2.94 2.57 -1.10
CA LYS A 107 3.26 2.98 0.27
C LYS A 107 4.33 4.07 0.32
N SER A 108 5.28 4.07 -0.62
CA SER A 108 6.32 5.10 -0.69
C SER A 108 5.83 6.41 -1.30
N LEU A 109 4.83 6.33 -2.19
CA LEU A 109 4.27 7.48 -2.88
C LEU A 109 3.21 8.19 -2.03
N PHE A 110 2.33 7.39 -1.41
CA PHE A 110 1.26 7.91 -0.58
C PHE A 110 1.60 7.75 0.90
N ASN A 111 1.67 8.87 1.60
CA ASN A 111 1.94 8.87 3.02
C ASN A 111 0.74 8.34 3.79
N LEU A 112 0.76 7.04 4.12
CA LEU A 112 -0.36 6.40 4.80
C LEU A 112 -0.47 6.88 6.25
N ARG A 113 -1.50 7.67 6.53
CA ARG A 113 -1.81 8.22 7.85
C ARG A 113 -3.08 7.58 8.42
N THR A 114 -3.15 7.44 9.72
CA THR A 114 -4.29 6.90 10.44
C THR A 114 -4.29 7.35 11.89
N THR A 115 -5.32 6.97 12.65
CA THR A 115 -5.46 7.27 14.07
C THR A 115 -5.44 6.01 14.93
N ILE A 116 -5.17 6.16 16.22
CA ILE A 116 -5.34 5.06 17.19
C ILE A 116 -6.83 4.90 17.48
N PHE A 117 -7.37 3.73 17.14
CA PHE A 117 -8.76 3.39 17.42
C PHE A 117 -9.00 3.07 18.90
N SER A 118 -8.12 2.26 19.50
CA SER A 118 -8.23 1.85 20.91
C SER A 118 -6.90 1.38 21.46
N ILE A 119 -6.73 1.51 22.77
CA ILE A 119 -5.68 0.84 23.52
C ILE A 119 -6.23 -0.52 23.97
N VAL A 120 -5.52 -1.61 23.63
CA VAL A 120 -5.93 -2.99 23.92
C VAL A 120 -5.30 -3.52 25.20
N ASP A 121 -4.00 -3.21 25.39
CA ASP A 121 -3.23 -3.58 26.56
C ASP A 121 -2.34 -2.42 27.00
N ASN A 122 -2.32 -2.17 28.30
CA ASN A 122 -1.49 -1.16 28.93
C ASN A 122 -0.98 -1.64 30.28
N SER A 123 0.16 -1.07 30.70
CA SER A 123 0.52 -1.03 32.12
C SER A 123 -0.15 0.20 32.77
N LYS A 124 -0.03 0.33 34.10
CA LYS A 124 -0.53 1.53 34.80
C LYS A 124 -0.03 2.86 34.23
N THR A 125 1.09 2.85 33.50
CA THR A 125 1.80 4.06 33.06
C THR A 125 2.11 4.10 31.57
N ALA A 126 1.82 3.06 30.77
CA ALA A 126 2.20 3.02 29.37
C ALA A 126 1.31 2.09 28.53
N ALA A 127 0.91 2.53 27.36
CA ALA A 127 0.29 1.67 26.35
C ALA A 127 1.29 0.64 25.85
N LYS A 128 0.86 -0.63 25.72
CA LYS A 128 1.66 -1.74 25.20
C LYS A 128 1.18 -2.21 23.85
N THR A 129 -0.14 -2.24 23.66
CA THR A 129 -0.78 -2.71 22.44
C THR A 129 -1.96 -1.83 22.10
N VAL A 130 -2.02 -1.42 20.84
CA VAL A 130 -3.06 -0.54 20.32
C VAL A 130 -3.68 -1.11 19.04
N LYS A 131 -4.89 -0.69 18.72
CA LYS A 131 -5.48 -0.86 17.38
C LYS A 131 -5.49 0.45 16.64
N ILE A 132 -5.14 0.41 15.37
CA ILE A 132 -5.20 1.56 14.46
C ILE A 132 -6.29 1.35 13.40
N ASN A 133 -6.81 2.45 12.83
CA ASN A 133 -7.89 2.45 11.84
C ASN A 133 -7.43 2.08 10.43
N LEU A 134 -6.70 0.94 10.31
CA LEU A 134 -6.30 0.36 9.03
C LEU A 134 -6.68 -1.10 9.00
N ASN A 135 -6.95 -1.61 7.82
CA ASN A 135 -7.40 -2.99 7.60
C ASN A 135 -6.61 -3.67 6.46
N LYS A 136 -6.98 -4.90 6.12
CA LYS A 136 -6.33 -5.65 5.03
C LYS A 136 -6.35 -4.94 3.68
N ARG A 137 -7.36 -4.11 3.39
CA ARG A 137 -7.48 -3.38 2.12
C ARG A 137 -6.52 -2.19 2.04
N SER A 138 -6.02 -1.70 3.18
CA SER A 138 -5.05 -0.60 3.24
C SER A 138 -3.63 -1.00 2.82
N GLY A 139 -3.40 -2.25 2.42
CA GLY A 139 -2.09 -2.74 2.00
C GLY A 139 -1.05 -2.90 3.12
N VAL A 140 -1.45 -2.70 4.38
CA VAL A 140 -0.57 -2.86 5.56
C VAL A 140 -0.24 -4.33 5.79
N ASN A 141 0.98 -4.62 6.23
CA ASN A 141 1.44 -5.95 6.56
C ASN A 141 2.23 -6.00 7.90
N THR A 142 2.54 -7.19 8.39
CA THR A 142 3.22 -7.38 9.68
C THR A 142 4.68 -6.92 9.72
N LYS A 143 5.27 -6.54 8.59
CA LYS A 143 6.63 -5.95 8.51
C LYS A 143 6.60 -4.44 8.70
N ASP A 144 5.42 -3.81 8.60
CA ASP A 144 5.27 -2.37 8.66
C ASP A 144 5.39 -1.82 10.08
N GLN A 145 5.85 -0.57 10.16
CA GLN A 145 5.95 0.21 11.38
C GLN A 145 5.27 1.56 11.17
N PHE A 146 4.71 2.13 12.25
CA PHE A 146 4.11 3.45 12.23
C PHE A 146 4.78 4.35 13.25
N ILE A 147 5.19 5.54 12.81
CA ILE A 147 5.60 6.63 13.69
C ILE A 147 4.32 7.21 14.28
N VAL A 148 4.28 7.35 15.60
CA VAL A 148 3.17 8.04 16.28
C VAL A 148 3.59 9.47 16.49
N LYS A 149 2.73 10.39 16.05
CA LYS A 149 2.95 11.84 16.16
C LYS A 149 1.84 12.47 16.97
N GLU A 150 2.18 13.46 17.76
CA GLU A 150 1.26 14.41 18.36
C GLU A 150 1.16 15.62 17.44
N VAL A 151 -0.05 15.96 17.02
CA VAL A 151 -0.34 17.18 16.27
C VAL A 151 -0.60 18.31 17.25
N VAL A 152 0.14 19.37 17.14
CA VAL A 152 -0.04 20.58 17.93
C VAL A 152 -0.94 21.52 17.17
N TYR A 153 -2.00 21.98 17.81
CA TYR A 153 -2.94 22.93 17.23
C TYR A 153 -2.81 24.28 17.93
N GLU A 154 -2.76 25.36 17.14
CA GLU A 154 -2.90 26.75 17.58
C GLU A 154 -4.05 27.39 16.80
N ASP A 155 -4.99 28.01 17.50
CA ASP A 155 -6.19 28.61 16.91
C ASP A 155 -7.02 27.69 15.98
N GLY A 156 -6.95 26.38 16.23
CA GLY A 156 -7.64 25.36 15.45
C GLY A 156 -6.90 24.87 14.20
N GLU A 157 -5.74 25.43 13.90
CA GLU A 157 -4.86 25.00 12.81
C GLU A 157 -3.71 24.13 13.33
N ALA A 158 -3.37 23.08 12.57
CA ALA A 158 -2.21 22.23 12.89
C ALA A 158 -0.92 22.99 12.55
N VAL A 159 -0.11 23.29 13.59
CA VAL A 159 1.11 24.09 13.45
C VAL A 159 2.39 23.24 13.53
N ASP A 160 2.34 22.08 14.16
CA ASP A 160 3.52 21.21 14.34
C ASP A 160 3.11 19.75 14.51
N GLU A 161 4.07 18.83 14.25
CA GLU A 161 3.92 17.39 14.43
C GLU A 161 5.15 16.84 15.18
N ASN A 162 4.95 16.41 16.42
CA ASN A 162 6.03 15.87 17.24
C ASN A 162 6.01 14.34 17.28
N GLU A 163 7.12 13.67 16.94
CA GLU A 163 7.24 12.22 17.09
C GLU A 163 7.23 11.83 18.58
N ILE A 164 6.22 11.07 18.98
CA ILE A 164 6.03 10.63 20.37
C ILE A 164 6.20 9.13 20.55
N GLY A 165 6.20 8.34 19.46
CA GLY A 165 6.29 6.89 19.61
C GLY A 165 6.46 6.13 18.31
N LEU A 166 6.55 4.80 18.46
CA LEU A 166 6.69 3.87 17.36
C LEU A 166 5.82 2.62 17.60
N LEU A 167 5.07 2.23 16.58
CA LEU A 167 4.27 1.02 16.55
C LEU A 167 4.88 0.01 15.59
N ARG A 168 4.74 -1.27 15.91
CA ARG A 168 5.03 -2.39 15.01
C ARG A 168 3.76 -3.20 14.78
N VAL A 169 3.39 -3.42 13.53
CA VAL A 169 2.24 -4.24 13.18
C VAL A 169 2.43 -5.68 13.63
N LYS A 170 1.45 -6.23 14.35
CA LYS A 170 1.40 -7.62 14.81
C LYS A 170 0.43 -8.44 13.99
N GLU A 171 -0.75 -7.89 13.76
CA GLU A 171 -1.83 -8.57 13.06
C GLU A 171 -2.69 -7.58 12.28
N VAL A 172 -3.01 -7.92 11.04
CA VAL A 172 -3.85 -7.10 10.18
C VAL A 172 -5.24 -7.73 10.11
N GLY A 173 -6.21 -7.07 10.73
CA GLY A 173 -7.61 -7.52 10.77
C GLY A 173 -8.44 -7.00 9.60
N ASN A 174 -9.72 -7.39 9.60
CA ASN A 174 -10.67 -6.95 8.56
C ASN A 174 -11.17 -5.51 8.77
N LYS A 175 -11.15 -5.00 10.01
CA LYS A 175 -11.61 -3.64 10.36
C LYS A 175 -10.47 -2.77 10.89
N THR A 176 -9.59 -3.32 11.69
CA THR A 176 -8.50 -2.62 12.37
C THR A 176 -7.23 -3.47 12.36
N THR A 177 -6.09 -2.83 12.55
CA THR A 177 -4.77 -3.47 12.65
C THR A 177 -4.27 -3.40 14.08
N LEU A 178 -3.84 -4.55 14.62
CA LEU A 178 -3.24 -4.65 15.94
C LEU A 178 -1.76 -4.33 15.87
N CYS A 179 -1.31 -3.41 16.72
CA CYS A 179 0.07 -2.96 16.75
C CYS A 179 0.64 -3.06 18.17
N GLN A 180 1.90 -3.47 18.27
CA GLN A 180 2.68 -3.38 19.49
C GLN A 180 3.33 -1.99 19.57
N VAL A 181 3.21 -1.33 20.72
CA VAL A 181 3.93 -0.11 21.02
C VAL A 181 5.39 -0.46 21.37
N THR A 182 6.34 0.00 20.55
CA THR A 182 7.77 -0.27 20.77
C THR A 182 8.50 0.89 21.41
N LYS A 183 7.98 2.12 21.23
CA LYS A 183 8.46 3.36 21.87
C LYS A 183 7.28 4.27 22.20
N GLY A 184 7.46 5.14 23.21
CA GLY A 184 6.55 6.23 23.52
C GLY A 184 5.24 5.84 24.22
N GLY A 185 5.13 4.63 24.75
CA GLY A 185 3.90 4.13 25.35
C GLY A 185 3.31 4.99 26.46
N LYS A 186 4.13 5.71 27.24
CA LYS A 186 3.69 6.65 28.28
C LYS A 186 2.98 7.86 27.67
N GLN A 187 3.57 8.47 26.65
CA GLN A 187 3.02 9.64 25.98
C GLN A 187 1.73 9.28 25.25
N ILE A 188 1.73 8.17 24.51
CA ILE A 188 0.54 7.65 23.82
C ILE A 188 -0.62 7.45 24.81
N LEU A 189 -0.39 6.79 25.95
CA LEU A 189 -1.43 6.57 26.95
C LEU A 189 -1.95 7.90 27.52
N SER A 190 -1.05 8.79 27.90
CA SER A 190 -1.42 10.08 28.49
C SER A 190 -2.26 10.95 27.54
N LEU A 191 -1.93 11.00 26.26
CA LEU A 191 -2.70 11.76 25.26
C LEU A 191 -4.04 11.10 24.96
N PHE A 192 -4.04 9.77 24.85
CA PHE A 192 -5.27 9.02 24.58
C PHE A 192 -6.31 9.17 25.70
N ASP A 193 -5.88 9.15 26.98
CA ASP A 193 -6.74 9.30 28.16
C ASP A 193 -7.28 10.73 28.32
N LYS A 194 -6.54 11.75 27.87
CA LYS A 194 -6.98 13.15 27.89
C LYS A 194 -8.07 13.49 26.86
N ALA A 195 -8.65 12.49 26.19
CA ALA A 195 -9.62 12.64 25.13
C ALA A 195 -9.13 13.45 23.90
N ASN A 196 -7.82 13.64 23.77
CA ASN A 196 -7.21 14.33 22.62
C ASN A 196 -6.77 13.33 21.53
N ARG A 197 -7.68 12.40 21.21
CA ARG A 197 -7.39 11.29 20.26
C ARG A 197 -7.14 11.78 18.84
N GLU A 198 -7.75 12.87 18.46
CA GLU A 198 -7.61 13.47 17.12
C GLU A 198 -6.23 14.08 16.91
N ALA A 199 -5.55 14.46 18.00
CA ALA A 199 -4.17 14.93 17.94
C ALA A 199 -3.14 13.80 17.81
N ILE A 200 -3.55 12.52 17.83
CA ILE A 200 -2.64 11.37 17.70
C ILE A 200 -2.76 10.80 16.30
N ILE A 201 -1.74 11.01 15.49
CA ILE A 201 -1.65 10.46 14.14
C ILE A 201 -0.57 9.36 14.10
N CYS A 202 -0.88 8.28 13.40
CA CYS A 202 0.04 7.21 13.09
C CYS A 202 0.41 7.29 11.61
N GLU A 203 1.66 7.55 11.29
CA GLU A 203 2.17 7.66 9.93
C GLU A 203 3.06 6.48 9.59
N LEU A 204 2.85 5.88 8.41
CA LEU A 204 3.66 4.75 7.97
C LEU A 204 5.13 5.15 7.87
N LYS A 205 6.00 4.44 8.60
CA LYS A 205 7.43 4.66 8.53
C LYS A 205 7.97 4.19 7.19
N GLN A 206 8.41 5.14 6.36
CA GLN A 206 9.01 4.85 5.08
C GLN A 206 10.33 4.08 5.26
N LYS A 207 10.53 3.04 4.45
CA LYS A 207 11.83 2.39 4.35
C LYS A 207 12.78 3.37 3.64
N LYS A 208 13.94 3.65 4.22
CA LYS A 208 14.99 4.37 3.48
C LYS A 208 15.34 3.52 2.26
N ARG A 209 15.18 4.09 1.09
CA ARG A 209 15.68 3.54 -0.18
C ARG A 209 17.20 3.52 -0.19
#